data_fcca219861ea021163ec917baeebc2d4
#
_entry.id   fcca219861ea021163ec917baeebc2d4
#
_cell.length_a   1.000
_cell.length_b   1.000
_cell.length_c   1.000
_cell.angle_alpha   90.00
_cell.angle_beta   90.00
_cell.angle_gamma   90.00
#
_symmetry.space_group_name_H-M   'P 1'
#
loop_
_entity.id
_entity.type
_entity.pdbx_description
1 polymer ?
#
loop_
_entity_poly.entity_id
_entity_poly.type
_entity_poly.pdbx_seq_one_letter_code
_entity_poly.pdbx_strand_id
1 'polypeptide(L)'
;MKSPRLMLFLCALAGTAALAGSTVVPASDSWPDFRGPTQDGHVGDANLPDSWSETENVKWKTETPLLGLSSPIVLDNQVWLTTATVEGHEFYALCFDATTGELTTQVKLFHSDDPQSMGNGAKDNSYATPSAVIEPGRVYVHYGHFGTACLDTETKEVIWKRDDLKCWHYRGASSSPVLFEDLLILTFDGADLQYVIGLDKKTGETVWKTDRSAEWNDEHIDKVPIQEGDWRKAHSTPLIVEIDGKSVMCSTGAKAAYGYDPRTGEELWQVEHEAYSATPRPLYHDGSFIIVTGFSKGAEMMSVKAGGRGVVNDTHINWRFDTSFPKYSSPILVDGLLYYAMDDSFAVCVDAKTGETVWKGRLGGKYRACPIVAGGKIYFFSLEGNTTVIEPGREFKVLATNALATDAPLDDPRRGPGFMASPAVVGDAMFLRTRYHLYRIEAK
;
A
#
# COMPACT_ATOMS: atom_id res chain seq x y z
N MET A 1 0.66 81.42 28.44
CA MET A 1 0.02 80.53 27.50
C MET A 1 1.12 79.61 26.91
N LYS A 2 1.29 78.39 27.40
CA LYS A 2 2.33 77.44 26.93
C LYS A 2 1.67 76.38 26.10
N SER A 3 2.11 76.22 24.86
CA SER A 3 1.69 75.20 23.90
C SER A 3 2.37 73.83 24.25
N PRO A 4 1.67 72.65 24.23
CA PRO A 4 2.31 71.36 24.40
C PRO A 4 2.82 70.81 23.05
N ARG A 5 4.06 70.38 23.09
CA ARG A 5 4.73 69.62 21.97
C ARG A 5 4.21 68.18 21.95
N LEU A 6 3.67 67.79 20.81
CA LEU A 6 3.27 66.40 20.49
C LEU A 6 4.52 65.59 20.14
N MET A 7 4.82 64.57 20.89
CA MET A 7 5.94 63.62 20.65
C MET A 7 5.40 62.39 19.91
N LEU A 8 5.75 62.25 18.62
CA LEU A 8 5.44 61.09 17.82
C LEU A 8 6.42 59.97 18.20
N PHE A 9 5.90 58.87 18.75
CA PHE A 9 6.65 57.60 18.87
C PHE A 9 6.49 56.78 17.59
N LEU A 10 7.58 56.60 16.83
CA LEU A 10 7.67 55.60 15.77
C LEU A 10 7.95 54.25 16.44
N CYS A 11 6.96 53.35 16.43
CA CYS A 11 7.19 51.91 16.70
C CYS A 11 7.70 51.25 15.42
N ALA A 12 8.98 50.93 15.38
CA ALA A 12 9.54 50.06 14.36
C ALA A 12 9.12 48.60 14.68
N LEU A 13 8.19 48.01 13.91
CA LEU A 13 7.94 46.59 13.91
C LEU A 13 9.09 45.90 13.18
N ALA A 14 9.99 45.29 13.95
CA ALA A 14 10.95 44.32 13.42
C ALA A 14 10.19 42.98 13.20
N GLY A 15 9.82 42.72 11.95
CA GLY A 15 9.29 41.40 11.54
C GLY A 15 10.42 40.38 11.56
N THR A 16 10.47 39.53 12.56
CA THR A 16 11.29 38.32 12.55
C THR A 16 10.63 37.32 11.59
N ALA A 17 11.17 37.18 10.38
CA ALA A 17 10.86 36.02 9.53
C ALA A 17 11.41 34.77 10.24
N ALA A 18 10.51 33.97 10.79
CA ALA A 18 10.85 32.64 11.23
C ALA A 18 11.18 31.82 9.99
N LEU A 19 12.44 31.49 9.79
CA LEU A 19 12.88 30.43 8.91
C LEU A 19 12.27 29.14 9.47
N ALA A 20 11.26 28.59 8.80
CA ALA A 20 10.79 27.26 9.05
C ALA A 20 11.94 26.30 8.71
N GLY A 21 12.71 25.94 9.72
CA GLY A 21 13.69 24.86 9.61
C GLY A 21 12.93 23.59 9.26
N SER A 22 13.25 23.00 8.12
CA SER A 22 12.80 21.65 7.77
C SER A 22 13.25 20.71 8.88
N THR A 23 12.33 20.19 9.67
CA THR A 23 12.64 19.15 10.65
C THR A 23 12.96 17.89 9.88
N VAL A 24 14.24 17.51 9.85
CA VAL A 24 14.67 16.22 9.29
C VAL A 24 14.00 15.12 10.09
N VAL A 25 13.18 14.30 9.44
CA VAL A 25 12.56 13.13 10.03
C VAL A 25 13.60 12.01 9.99
N PRO A 26 14.02 11.43 11.14
CA PRO A 26 15.00 10.36 11.11
C PRO A 26 14.48 9.12 10.38
N ALA A 27 15.38 8.31 9.83
CA ALA A 27 15.03 7.02 9.24
C ALA A 27 14.36 6.13 10.31
N SER A 28 13.37 5.37 9.89
CA SER A 28 12.62 4.48 10.79
C SER A 28 13.45 3.24 11.15
N ASP A 29 13.37 2.82 12.42
CA ASP A 29 13.97 1.56 12.91
C ASP A 29 13.11 0.33 12.59
N SER A 30 11.96 0.51 11.94
CA SER A 30 11.02 -0.55 11.61
C SER A 30 10.21 -0.24 10.36
N TRP A 31 9.67 -1.29 9.73
CA TRP A 31 8.72 -1.21 8.63
C TRP A 31 7.53 -2.15 8.90
N PRO A 32 6.65 -1.80 9.83
CA PRO A 32 5.71 -2.74 10.44
C PRO A 32 4.44 -3.01 9.61
N ASP A 33 4.15 -2.21 8.60
CA ASP A 33 2.93 -2.23 7.80
C ASP A 33 3.25 -2.11 6.30
N PHE A 34 2.30 -2.47 5.45
CA PHE A 34 2.35 -2.18 4.03
C PHE A 34 2.52 -0.68 3.79
N ARG A 35 3.63 -0.31 3.12
CA ARG A 35 4.12 1.07 2.91
C ARG A 35 4.68 1.76 4.16
N GLY A 36 5.08 0.99 5.18
CA GLY A 36 5.87 1.46 6.31
C GLY A 36 5.09 2.11 7.45
N PRO A 37 5.80 2.68 8.42
CA PRO A 37 5.20 3.18 9.66
C PRO A 37 4.22 4.33 9.45
N THR A 38 4.40 5.13 8.41
CA THR A 38 3.50 6.23 8.00
C THR A 38 2.44 5.79 7.00
N GLN A 39 2.50 4.52 6.54
CA GLN A 39 1.56 3.91 5.59
C GLN A 39 1.50 4.57 4.20
N ASP A 40 2.43 5.45 3.89
CA ASP A 40 2.47 6.25 2.67
C ASP A 40 3.76 6.10 1.86
N GLY A 41 4.75 5.32 2.36
CA GLY A 41 6.03 5.04 1.70
C GLY A 41 7.14 6.04 2.00
N HIS A 42 6.95 6.93 2.97
CA HIS A 42 8.01 7.82 3.45
C HIS A 42 8.93 7.10 4.42
N VAL A 43 10.24 7.27 4.23
CA VAL A 43 11.30 6.63 5.03
C VAL A 43 12.01 7.61 5.95
N GLY A 44 11.86 8.90 5.70
CA GLY A 44 12.66 9.92 6.37
C GLY A 44 14.05 10.05 5.74
N ASP A 45 15.05 10.37 6.57
CA ASP A 45 16.43 10.70 6.14
C ASP A 45 17.32 9.44 6.02
N ALA A 46 16.81 8.38 5.40
CA ALA A 46 17.57 7.17 5.13
C ALA A 46 18.61 7.42 4.02
N ASN A 47 19.84 7.02 4.25
CA ASN A 47 20.94 7.15 3.31
C ASN A 47 21.10 5.88 2.48
N LEU A 48 20.15 5.63 1.56
CA LEU A 48 20.24 4.51 0.63
C LEU A 48 21.35 4.73 -0.39
N PRO A 49 22.05 3.68 -0.84
CA PRO A 49 23.08 3.83 -1.86
C PRO A 49 22.51 4.40 -3.17
N ASP A 50 23.27 5.24 -3.85
CA ASP A 50 22.87 5.81 -5.14
C ASP A 50 22.90 4.77 -6.27
N SER A 51 23.77 3.75 -6.13
CA SER A 51 23.91 2.68 -7.10
C SER A 51 23.95 1.30 -6.44
N TRP A 52 23.36 0.31 -7.12
CA TRP A 52 23.48 -1.10 -6.76
C TRP A 52 23.31 -2.00 -7.97
N SER A 53 23.83 -3.21 -7.86
CA SER A 53 23.70 -4.29 -8.82
C SER A 53 23.83 -5.64 -8.09
N GLU A 54 23.74 -6.76 -8.78
CA GLU A 54 23.97 -8.09 -8.18
C GLU A 54 25.32 -8.24 -7.45
N THR A 55 26.30 -7.39 -7.75
CA THR A 55 27.65 -7.43 -7.17
C THR A 55 28.04 -6.19 -6.36
N GLU A 56 27.19 -5.16 -6.33
CA GLU A 56 27.47 -3.91 -5.66
C GLU A 56 26.32 -3.54 -4.71
N ASN A 57 26.64 -3.18 -3.47
CA ASN A 57 25.72 -2.73 -2.43
C ASN A 57 24.55 -3.70 -2.11
N VAL A 58 24.63 -4.96 -2.56
CA VAL A 58 23.83 -6.07 -2.05
C VAL A 58 24.59 -6.72 -0.90
N LYS A 59 24.02 -6.65 0.30
CA LYS A 59 24.60 -7.29 1.49
C LYS A 59 24.37 -8.78 1.48
N TRP A 60 23.15 -9.18 1.13
CA TRP A 60 22.76 -10.56 0.93
C TRP A 60 21.59 -10.68 -0.04
N LYS A 61 21.47 -11.86 -0.64
CA LYS A 61 20.37 -12.31 -1.51
C LYS A 61 20.00 -13.71 -1.09
N THR A 62 18.75 -13.93 -0.70
CA THR A 62 18.27 -15.23 -0.22
C THR A 62 17.07 -15.67 -1.04
N GLU A 63 17.06 -16.94 -1.46
CA GLU A 63 15.91 -17.54 -2.14
C GLU A 63 14.69 -17.59 -1.22
N THR A 64 13.51 -17.16 -1.75
CA THR A 64 12.24 -17.28 -1.06
C THR A 64 11.51 -18.53 -1.53
N PRO A 65 11.19 -19.47 -0.62
CA PRO A 65 10.49 -20.68 -1.02
C PRO A 65 9.07 -20.39 -1.49
N LEU A 66 8.59 -21.18 -2.44
CA LEU A 66 7.23 -21.13 -2.98
C LEU A 66 6.91 -19.81 -3.72
N LEU A 67 5.64 -19.39 -3.75
CA LEU A 67 5.20 -18.20 -4.46
C LEU A 67 4.48 -17.21 -3.53
N GLY A 68 4.91 -15.97 -3.55
CA GLY A 68 4.22 -14.89 -2.84
C GLY A 68 4.63 -13.51 -3.37
N LEU A 69 3.74 -12.54 -3.26
CA LEU A 69 3.93 -11.18 -3.72
C LEU A 69 3.81 -10.15 -2.58
N SER A 70 3.72 -10.62 -1.33
CA SER A 70 3.66 -9.72 -0.18
C SER A 70 4.90 -8.85 -0.08
N SER A 71 4.73 -7.59 0.29
CA SER A 71 5.84 -6.71 0.62
C SER A 71 6.52 -7.18 1.91
N PRO A 72 7.85 -7.02 2.04
CA PRO A 72 8.52 -7.26 3.31
C PRO A 72 7.98 -6.32 4.38
N ILE A 73 7.83 -6.85 5.60
CA ILE A 73 7.66 -6.04 6.81
C ILE A 73 8.77 -6.38 7.78
N VAL A 74 9.25 -5.37 8.53
CA VAL A 74 10.47 -5.51 9.33
C VAL A 74 10.27 -4.92 10.70
N LEU A 75 10.57 -5.72 11.73
CA LEU A 75 10.62 -5.30 13.12
C LEU A 75 11.62 -6.19 13.88
N ASP A 76 12.40 -5.60 14.80
CA ASP A 76 13.28 -6.33 15.71
C ASP A 76 14.19 -7.36 15.00
N ASN A 77 14.88 -6.94 13.92
CA ASN A 77 15.74 -7.80 13.10
C ASN A 77 15.02 -8.97 12.40
N GLN A 78 13.72 -8.95 12.30
CA GLN A 78 12.92 -9.96 11.61
C GLN A 78 12.29 -9.39 10.35
N VAL A 79 12.46 -10.09 9.22
CA VAL A 79 11.75 -9.79 7.97
C VAL A 79 10.69 -10.84 7.73
N TRP A 80 9.42 -10.43 7.71
CA TRP A 80 8.32 -11.36 7.52
C TRP A 80 7.71 -11.24 6.12
N LEU A 81 7.42 -12.41 5.54
CA LEU A 81 6.76 -12.56 4.24
C LEU A 81 5.65 -13.60 4.32
N THR A 82 4.69 -13.50 3.40
CA THR A 82 3.70 -14.57 3.15
C THR A 82 4.05 -15.29 1.85
N THR A 83 3.80 -16.62 1.79
CA THR A 83 4.00 -17.44 0.60
C THR A 83 2.99 -18.58 0.56
N ALA A 84 2.76 -19.14 -0.63
CA ALA A 84 1.86 -20.27 -0.85
C ALA A 84 2.37 -21.15 -1.99
N THR A 85 1.88 -22.38 -2.07
CA THR A 85 2.07 -23.20 -3.28
C THR A 85 1.45 -22.51 -4.48
N VAL A 86 2.00 -22.75 -5.65
CA VAL A 86 1.54 -22.11 -6.91
C VAL A 86 0.07 -22.42 -7.19
N GLU A 87 -0.37 -23.63 -6.81
CA GLU A 87 -1.74 -24.09 -6.97
C GLU A 87 -2.68 -23.61 -5.86
N GLY A 88 -2.15 -23.05 -4.74
CA GLY A 88 -2.94 -22.52 -3.63
C GLY A 88 -3.36 -23.56 -2.60
N HIS A 89 -2.71 -24.71 -2.54
CA HIS A 89 -3.05 -25.76 -1.57
C HIS A 89 -2.51 -25.48 -0.18
N GLU A 90 -1.35 -24.85 -0.06
CA GLU A 90 -0.68 -24.63 1.22
C GLU A 90 -0.21 -23.20 1.38
N PHE A 91 -0.35 -22.64 2.58
CA PHE A 91 -0.08 -21.25 2.91
C PHE A 91 0.88 -21.13 4.08
N TYR A 92 1.91 -20.29 3.95
CA TYR A 92 3.02 -20.22 4.90
C TYR A 92 3.37 -18.77 5.25
N ALA A 93 3.75 -18.56 6.51
CA ALA A 93 4.50 -17.39 6.95
C ALA A 93 6.00 -17.72 6.95
N LEU A 94 6.81 -16.81 6.46
CA LEU A 94 8.27 -16.90 6.45
C LEU A 94 8.85 -15.78 7.31
N CYS A 95 9.89 -16.11 8.09
CA CYS A 95 10.68 -15.14 8.82
C CYS A 95 12.16 -15.30 8.46
N PHE A 96 12.77 -14.18 8.08
CA PHE A 96 14.20 -14.09 7.79
C PHE A 96 14.88 -13.20 8.84
N ASP A 97 16.12 -13.50 9.17
CA ASP A 97 16.98 -12.60 9.91
C ASP A 97 17.37 -11.41 9.02
N ALA A 98 17.06 -10.20 9.44
CA ALA A 98 17.29 -9.00 8.63
C ALA A 98 18.77 -8.71 8.39
N THR A 99 19.66 -9.14 9.32
CA THR A 99 21.10 -8.92 9.23
C THR A 99 21.81 -9.90 8.30
N THR A 100 21.45 -11.20 8.41
CA THR A 100 22.14 -12.28 7.69
C THR A 100 21.41 -12.76 6.45
N GLY A 101 20.11 -12.51 6.34
CA GLY A 101 19.24 -13.03 5.28
C GLY A 101 18.88 -14.51 5.44
N GLU A 102 19.22 -15.13 6.56
CA GLU A 102 18.91 -16.53 6.84
C GLU A 102 17.39 -16.71 7.01
N LEU A 103 16.80 -17.70 6.34
CA LEU A 103 15.42 -18.14 6.59
C LEU A 103 15.37 -18.87 7.92
N THR A 104 14.95 -18.17 8.98
CA THR A 104 14.91 -18.71 10.35
C THR A 104 13.67 -19.55 10.62
N THR A 105 12.57 -19.27 9.89
CA THR A 105 11.28 -19.90 10.17
C THR A 105 10.40 -19.97 8.93
N GLN A 106 9.76 -21.12 8.76
CA GLN A 106 8.68 -21.34 7.77
C GLN A 106 7.54 -22.10 8.48
N VAL A 107 6.43 -21.40 8.72
CA VAL A 107 5.26 -21.97 9.43
C VAL A 107 4.14 -22.21 8.43
N LYS A 108 3.71 -23.48 8.28
CA LYS A 108 2.49 -23.83 7.56
C LYS A 108 1.26 -23.42 8.38
N LEU A 109 0.40 -22.59 7.81
CA LEU A 109 -0.76 -22.03 8.49
C LEU A 109 -2.08 -22.63 8.03
N PHE A 110 -2.29 -22.72 6.74
CA PHE A 110 -3.55 -23.17 6.17
C PHE A 110 -3.33 -24.20 5.07
N HIS A 111 -4.39 -24.96 4.78
CA HIS A 111 -4.47 -25.90 3.69
C HIS A 111 -5.84 -25.81 3.02
N SER A 112 -5.88 -26.02 1.71
CA SER A 112 -7.10 -26.12 0.92
C SER A 112 -6.99 -27.32 -0.03
N ASP A 113 -7.93 -28.23 0.04
CA ASP A 113 -8.01 -29.38 -0.89
C ASP A 113 -8.48 -28.93 -2.28
N ASP A 114 -9.34 -27.89 -2.33
CA ASP A 114 -9.92 -27.33 -3.55
C ASP A 114 -9.74 -25.81 -3.54
N PRO A 115 -8.53 -25.30 -3.86
CA PRO A 115 -8.28 -23.87 -3.84
C PRO A 115 -9.02 -23.16 -4.96
N GLN A 116 -9.65 -22.04 -4.62
CA GLN A 116 -10.30 -21.19 -5.59
C GLN A 116 -9.33 -20.76 -6.69
N SER A 117 -9.67 -21.04 -7.96
CA SER A 117 -8.88 -20.57 -9.10
C SER A 117 -8.86 -19.05 -9.19
N MET A 118 -7.69 -18.47 -9.38
CA MET A 118 -7.53 -17.05 -9.67
C MET A 118 -7.78 -16.69 -11.15
N GLY A 119 -8.06 -17.67 -12.00
CA GLY A 119 -8.28 -17.44 -13.41
C GLY A 119 -7.14 -16.64 -14.06
N ASN A 120 -7.48 -15.61 -14.85
CA ASN A 120 -6.50 -14.70 -15.46
C ASN A 120 -5.73 -13.84 -14.43
N GLY A 121 -6.18 -13.78 -13.17
CA GLY A 121 -5.49 -13.07 -12.09
C GLY A 121 -4.14 -13.66 -11.74
N ALA A 122 -3.90 -14.93 -11.99
CA ALA A 122 -2.63 -15.61 -11.72
C ALA A 122 -1.40 -14.97 -12.43
N LYS A 123 -1.61 -14.09 -13.40
CA LYS A 123 -0.54 -13.33 -14.05
C LYS A 123 -0.06 -12.15 -13.20
N ASP A 124 -0.98 -11.50 -12.51
CA ASP A 124 -0.76 -10.25 -11.77
C ASP A 124 -0.90 -10.42 -10.25
N ASN A 125 -1.22 -11.64 -9.76
CA ASN A 125 -1.48 -11.91 -8.34
C ASN A 125 -0.97 -13.30 -7.94
N SER A 126 -0.98 -13.57 -6.63
CA SER A 126 -0.68 -14.89 -6.03
C SER A 126 -1.65 -15.18 -4.90
N TYR A 127 -1.65 -16.41 -4.39
CA TYR A 127 -2.40 -16.79 -3.21
C TYR A 127 -1.85 -16.18 -1.90
N ALA A 128 -0.69 -15.53 -1.95
CA ALA A 128 -0.02 -14.88 -0.83
C ALA A 128 0.49 -13.48 -1.24
N THR A 129 -0.43 -12.61 -1.63
CA THR A 129 -0.15 -11.21 -2.00
C THR A 129 -0.35 -10.23 -0.85
N PRO A 130 -1.34 -10.36 0.05
CA PRO A 130 -1.43 -9.48 1.19
C PRO A 130 -0.14 -9.48 2.00
N SER A 131 0.37 -8.28 2.30
CA SER A 131 1.52 -8.10 3.19
C SER A 131 1.07 -8.34 4.63
N ALA A 132 1.95 -8.88 5.46
CA ALA A 132 1.69 -9.00 6.88
C ALA A 132 1.66 -7.62 7.55
N VAL A 133 1.24 -7.56 8.80
CA VAL A 133 1.44 -6.43 9.70
C VAL A 133 1.99 -6.95 11.02
N ILE A 134 2.91 -6.18 11.64
CA ILE A 134 3.64 -6.62 12.83
C ILE A 134 3.62 -5.55 13.91
N GLU A 135 3.53 -5.98 15.16
CA GLU A 135 3.77 -5.17 16.35
C GLU A 135 4.67 -5.96 17.32
N PRO A 136 5.25 -5.36 18.37
CA PRO A 136 6.06 -6.08 19.34
C PRO A 136 5.34 -7.32 19.88
N GLY A 137 5.95 -8.49 19.70
CA GLY A 137 5.44 -9.79 20.13
C GLY A 137 4.44 -10.47 19.20
N ARG A 138 3.92 -9.80 18.14
CA ARG A 138 2.91 -10.39 17.25
C ARG A 138 3.08 -10.02 15.80
N VAL A 139 2.90 -10.99 14.91
CA VAL A 139 2.75 -10.78 13.47
C VAL A 139 1.42 -11.36 13.00
N TYR A 140 0.74 -10.61 12.13
CA TYR A 140 -0.56 -10.98 11.57
C TYR A 140 -0.42 -11.18 10.06
N VAL A 141 -0.86 -12.34 9.58
CA VAL A 141 -0.80 -12.73 8.18
C VAL A 141 -2.18 -13.05 7.63
N HIS A 142 -2.40 -12.72 6.37
CA HIS A 142 -3.71 -12.83 5.73
C HIS A 142 -3.60 -13.40 4.32
N TYR A 143 -4.51 -14.32 3.98
CA TYR A 143 -4.57 -15.01 2.68
C TYR A 143 -6.00 -14.94 2.10
N GLY A 144 -6.70 -13.81 2.35
CA GLY A 144 -8.11 -13.69 1.98
C GLY A 144 -8.98 -14.73 2.69
N HIS A 145 -9.89 -15.36 1.94
CA HIS A 145 -10.81 -16.37 2.46
C HIS A 145 -10.15 -17.69 2.89
N PHE A 146 -8.87 -17.91 2.56
CA PHE A 146 -8.13 -19.10 3.03
C PHE A 146 -7.76 -18.99 4.49
N GLY A 147 -7.58 -17.79 5.00
CA GLY A 147 -7.42 -17.56 6.43
C GLY A 147 -6.61 -16.35 6.82
N THR A 148 -6.72 -16.05 8.11
CA THR A 148 -5.95 -15.01 8.83
C THR A 148 -5.39 -15.63 10.10
N ALA A 149 -4.13 -15.36 10.41
CA ALA A 149 -3.49 -15.88 11.61
C ALA A 149 -2.65 -14.82 12.32
N CYS A 150 -2.54 -14.97 13.63
CA CYS A 150 -1.58 -14.28 14.48
C CYS A 150 -0.54 -15.27 14.99
N LEU A 151 0.74 -14.91 14.85
CA LEU A 151 1.85 -15.67 15.40
C LEU A 151 2.61 -14.85 16.43
N ASP A 152 3.17 -15.51 17.42
CA ASP A 152 4.13 -14.93 18.33
C ASP A 152 5.48 -14.71 17.62
N THR A 153 6.07 -13.54 17.73
CA THR A 153 7.30 -13.20 17.00
C THR A 153 8.56 -13.79 17.64
N GLU A 154 8.51 -14.23 18.89
CA GLU A 154 9.63 -14.88 19.59
C GLU A 154 9.59 -16.41 19.40
N THR A 155 8.48 -17.04 19.77
CA THR A 155 8.34 -18.51 19.73
C THR A 155 8.01 -19.03 18.34
N LYS A 156 7.48 -18.19 17.43
CA LYS A 156 6.94 -18.53 16.10
C LYS A 156 5.70 -19.41 16.16
N GLU A 157 5.11 -19.57 17.32
CA GLU A 157 3.88 -20.35 17.50
C GLU A 157 2.65 -19.54 17.06
N VAL A 158 1.64 -20.27 16.62
CA VAL A 158 0.35 -19.65 16.26
C VAL A 158 -0.43 -19.34 17.53
N ILE A 159 -0.76 -18.06 17.74
CA ILE A 159 -1.60 -17.61 18.85
C ILE A 159 -3.07 -17.88 18.54
N TRP A 160 -3.53 -17.48 17.33
CA TRP A 160 -4.88 -17.78 16.86
C TRP A 160 -4.93 -17.84 15.32
N LYS A 161 -5.97 -18.51 14.81
CA LYS A 161 -6.29 -18.60 13.38
C LYS A 161 -7.79 -18.44 13.14
N ARG A 162 -8.15 -17.84 12.00
CA ARG A 162 -9.50 -17.73 11.46
C ARG A 162 -9.49 -18.20 10.02
N ASP A 163 -10.29 -19.18 9.67
CA ASP A 163 -10.51 -19.73 8.32
C ASP A 163 -11.98 -19.81 7.94
N ASP A 164 -12.84 -19.18 8.75
CA ASP A 164 -14.29 -19.10 8.59
C ASP A 164 -14.77 -17.83 7.88
N LEU A 165 -13.89 -16.83 7.70
CA LEU A 165 -14.19 -15.56 7.03
C LEU A 165 -14.19 -15.77 5.52
N LYS A 166 -15.37 -15.88 4.91
CA LYS A 166 -15.49 -16.25 3.50
C LYS A 166 -15.83 -15.07 2.61
N CYS A 167 -15.26 -15.08 1.42
CA CYS A 167 -15.71 -14.39 0.23
C CYS A 167 -15.09 -15.05 -1.00
N TRP A 168 -15.76 -15.02 -2.14
CA TRP A 168 -15.23 -15.53 -3.40
C TRP A 168 -14.40 -14.46 -4.10
N HIS A 169 -13.12 -14.39 -3.84
CA HIS A 169 -12.25 -13.38 -4.44
C HIS A 169 -11.63 -13.90 -5.74
N TYR A 170 -12.37 -13.76 -6.83
CA TYR A 170 -11.94 -14.10 -8.18
C TYR A 170 -10.62 -13.42 -8.52
N ARG A 171 -9.55 -13.71 -8.70
CA ARG A 171 -8.20 -13.13 -8.91
C ARG A 171 -7.34 -13.06 -7.66
N GLY A 172 -7.78 -13.59 -6.54
CA GLY A 172 -7.06 -13.62 -5.28
C GLY A 172 -7.10 -12.32 -4.48
N ALA A 173 -7.02 -12.42 -3.17
CA ALA A 173 -6.97 -11.29 -2.27
C ALA A 173 -5.64 -10.55 -2.39
N SER A 174 -5.65 -9.23 -2.16
CA SER A 174 -4.44 -8.40 -2.16
C SER A 174 -4.45 -7.32 -1.08
N SER A 175 -5.62 -6.96 -0.53
CA SER A 175 -5.70 -6.02 0.59
C SER A 175 -4.94 -6.58 1.79
N SER A 176 -4.05 -5.78 2.35
CA SER A 176 -3.28 -6.12 3.53
C SER A 176 -4.06 -5.81 4.81
N PRO A 177 -3.87 -6.57 5.90
CA PRO A 177 -4.44 -6.22 7.21
C PRO A 177 -3.87 -4.89 7.72
N VAL A 178 -4.67 -4.19 8.53
CA VAL A 178 -4.28 -2.92 9.17
C VAL A 178 -4.51 -3.02 10.67
N LEU A 179 -3.51 -2.63 11.48
CA LEU A 179 -3.66 -2.50 12.92
C LEU A 179 -4.21 -1.13 13.29
N PHE A 180 -5.18 -1.12 14.18
CA PHE A 180 -5.72 0.10 14.75
C PHE A 180 -6.14 -0.14 16.21
N GLU A 181 -5.48 0.49 17.17
CA GLU A 181 -5.70 0.26 18.60
C GLU A 181 -5.63 -1.23 18.97
N ASP A 182 -6.71 -1.82 19.49
CA ASP A 182 -6.81 -3.26 19.78
C ASP A 182 -7.42 -4.09 18.64
N LEU A 183 -7.56 -3.51 17.43
CA LEU A 183 -8.18 -4.15 16.28
C LEU A 183 -7.19 -4.55 15.20
N LEU A 184 -7.45 -5.67 14.55
CA LEU A 184 -6.96 -6.05 13.25
C LEU A 184 -8.09 -5.86 12.23
N ILE A 185 -7.95 -4.91 11.32
CA ILE A 185 -8.97 -4.59 10.33
C ILE A 185 -8.63 -5.24 9.00
N LEU A 186 -9.61 -5.90 8.40
CA LEU A 186 -9.53 -6.62 7.12
C LEU A 186 -10.63 -6.17 6.18
N THR A 187 -10.35 -6.18 4.88
CA THR A 187 -11.36 -5.99 3.83
C THR A 187 -11.53 -7.27 3.03
N PHE A 188 -12.78 -7.65 2.82
CA PHE A 188 -13.18 -8.79 2.00
C PHE A 188 -14.08 -8.27 0.87
N ASP A 189 -13.47 -8.02 -0.28
CA ASP A 189 -14.14 -7.47 -1.46
C ASP A 189 -14.14 -8.53 -2.58
N GLY A 190 -14.95 -9.55 -2.41
CA GLY A 190 -15.10 -10.67 -3.36
C GLY A 190 -16.19 -10.44 -4.40
N ALA A 191 -16.43 -11.44 -5.25
CA ALA A 191 -17.50 -11.41 -6.24
C ALA A 191 -18.89 -11.61 -5.62
N ASP A 192 -18.97 -12.34 -4.50
CA ASP A 192 -20.19 -12.71 -3.79
C ASP A 192 -20.46 -11.84 -2.56
N LEU A 193 -19.44 -11.56 -1.75
CA LEU A 193 -19.54 -10.81 -0.50
C LEU A 193 -18.52 -9.67 -0.49
N GLN A 194 -18.94 -8.51 -0.01
CA GLN A 194 -18.10 -7.34 0.17
C GLN A 194 -18.35 -6.76 1.55
N TYR A 195 -17.34 -6.83 2.42
CA TYR A 195 -17.43 -6.32 3.79
C TYR A 195 -16.09 -5.90 4.36
N VAL A 196 -16.14 -5.07 5.37
CA VAL A 196 -15.00 -4.73 6.23
C VAL A 196 -15.26 -5.32 7.61
N ILE A 197 -14.21 -5.80 8.28
CA ILE A 197 -14.32 -6.45 9.59
C ILE A 197 -13.17 -6.03 10.49
N GLY A 198 -13.50 -5.74 11.74
CA GLY A 198 -12.55 -5.54 12.83
C GLY A 198 -12.52 -6.77 13.74
N LEU A 199 -11.35 -7.36 13.89
CA LEU A 199 -11.11 -8.45 14.82
C LEU A 199 -10.36 -7.92 16.05
N ASP A 200 -10.66 -8.44 17.23
CA ASP A 200 -9.77 -8.27 18.38
C ASP A 200 -8.40 -8.88 18.03
N LYS A 201 -7.36 -8.05 18.02
CA LYS A 201 -6.04 -8.47 17.56
C LYS A 201 -5.38 -9.53 18.46
N LYS A 202 -5.82 -9.69 19.71
CA LYS A 202 -5.27 -10.65 20.67
C LYS A 202 -5.91 -12.04 20.55
N THR A 203 -7.22 -12.08 20.22
CA THR A 203 -8.01 -13.31 20.22
C THR A 203 -8.45 -13.77 18.83
N GLY A 204 -8.49 -12.85 17.85
CA GLY A 204 -9.06 -13.09 16.52
C GLY A 204 -10.59 -13.05 16.49
N GLU A 205 -11.27 -12.77 17.62
CA GLU A 205 -12.73 -12.68 17.68
C GLU A 205 -13.23 -11.45 16.91
N THR A 206 -14.41 -11.58 16.29
CA THR A 206 -15.03 -10.47 15.57
C THR A 206 -15.59 -9.46 16.57
N VAL A 207 -15.11 -8.22 16.48
CA VAL A 207 -15.62 -7.08 17.25
C VAL A 207 -16.76 -6.40 16.48
N TRP A 208 -16.56 -6.15 15.18
CA TRP A 208 -17.58 -5.60 14.31
C TRP A 208 -17.39 -6.11 12.87
N LYS A 209 -18.47 -6.12 12.11
CA LYS A 209 -18.50 -6.43 10.68
C LYS A 209 -19.51 -5.52 10.01
N THR A 210 -19.13 -4.90 8.88
CA THR A 210 -19.98 -4.01 8.10
C THR A 210 -19.95 -4.42 6.63
N ASP A 211 -21.09 -4.79 6.10
CA ASP A 211 -21.24 -5.06 4.67
C ASP A 211 -21.17 -3.73 3.90
N ARG A 212 -20.58 -3.75 2.70
CA ARG A 212 -20.52 -2.56 1.83
C ARG A 212 -21.92 -2.17 1.37
N SER A 213 -22.24 -0.87 1.45
CA SER A 213 -23.57 -0.35 1.17
C SER A 213 -23.84 -0.03 -0.31
N ALA A 214 -22.82 -0.11 -1.20
CA ALA A 214 -23.00 0.19 -2.62
C ALA A 214 -24.06 -0.71 -3.27
N GLU A 215 -24.93 -0.11 -4.07
CA GLU A 215 -25.88 -0.85 -4.86
C GLU A 215 -25.22 -1.43 -6.12
N TRP A 216 -25.35 -2.75 -6.27
CA TRP A 216 -24.76 -3.49 -7.39
C TRP A 216 -25.76 -3.60 -8.54
N ASN A 217 -25.97 -2.55 -9.30
CA ASN A 217 -26.81 -2.56 -10.50
C ASN A 217 -26.13 -3.32 -11.65
N ASP A 218 -25.76 -4.58 -11.42
CA ASP A 218 -24.99 -5.37 -12.36
C ASP A 218 -25.95 -6.09 -13.34
N GLU A 219 -26.24 -5.49 -14.47
CA GLU A 219 -27.00 -6.11 -15.57
C GLU A 219 -26.38 -7.42 -16.10
N HIS A 220 -25.16 -7.75 -15.68
CA HIS A 220 -24.40 -8.88 -16.19
C HIS A 220 -24.34 -10.08 -15.23
N ILE A 221 -24.87 -9.95 -14.02
CA ILE A 221 -24.78 -11.02 -13.00
C ILE A 221 -25.44 -12.32 -13.45
N ASP A 222 -26.46 -12.24 -14.28
CA ASP A 222 -27.16 -13.39 -14.85
C ASP A 222 -26.44 -14.06 -16.02
N LYS A 223 -25.37 -13.44 -16.53
CA LYS A 223 -24.67 -13.88 -17.75
C LYS A 223 -23.31 -14.54 -17.47
N VAL A 224 -22.75 -14.30 -16.29
CA VAL A 224 -21.45 -14.82 -15.88
C VAL A 224 -21.61 -15.41 -14.48
N PRO A 225 -21.06 -16.62 -14.21
CA PRO A 225 -21.05 -17.15 -12.85
C PRO A 225 -20.53 -16.12 -11.88
N ILE A 226 -21.18 -15.94 -10.72
CA ILE A 226 -20.80 -14.95 -9.72
C ILE A 226 -19.33 -15.09 -9.31
N GLN A 227 -18.82 -16.31 -9.35
CA GLN A 227 -17.42 -16.65 -9.08
C GLN A 227 -16.43 -16.04 -10.08
N GLU A 228 -16.90 -15.70 -11.29
CA GLU A 228 -16.09 -15.09 -12.35
C GLU A 228 -16.34 -13.57 -12.49
N GLY A 229 -17.20 -13.01 -11.62
CA GLY A 229 -17.56 -11.60 -11.63
C GLY A 229 -16.41 -10.71 -11.16
N ASP A 230 -15.91 -9.85 -12.04
CA ASP A 230 -14.84 -8.89 -11.76
C ASP A 230 -15.33 -7.61 -11.09
N TRP A 231 -16.56 -7.23 -11.33
CA TRP A 231 -17.11 -5.89 -11.08
C TRP A 231 -17.45 -5.56 -9.63
N ARG A 232 -17.39 -6.55 -8.71
CA ARG A 232 -17.65 -6.34 -7.28
C ARG A 232 -16.41 -6.39 -6.41
N LYS A 233 -15.26 -6.80 -6.97
CA LYS A 233 -14.04 -6.96 -6.18
C LYS A 233 -13.19 -5.71 -6.11
N ALA A 234 -12.42 -5.62 -5.05
CA ALA A 234 -11.35 -4.64 -4.86
C ALA A 234 -10.15 -5.28 -4.15
N HIS A 235 -9.03 -4.57 -4.16
CA HIS A 235 -7.74 -5.02 -3.66
C HIS A 235 -7.07 -3.98 -2.75
N SER A 236 -7.70 -2.82 -2.58
CA SER A 236 -7.11 -1.68 -1.88
C SER A 236 -7.00 -1.94 -0.38
N THR A 237 -5.83 -1.67 0.18
CA THR A 237 -5.62 -1.65 1.63
C THR A 237 -6.16 -0.33 2.19
N PRO A 238 -6.97 -0.33 3.25
CA PRO A 238 -7.51 0.90 3.83
C PRO A 238 -6.44 1.77 4.48
N LEU A 239 -6.71 3.07 4.56
CA LEU A 239 -5.90 4.06 5.25
C LEU A 239 -6.69 4.63 6.42
N ILE A 240 -6.10 4.68 7.61
CA ILE A 240 -6.69 5.30 8.79
C ILE A 240 -5.91 6.57 9.10
N VAL A 241 -6.64 7.68 9.28
CA VAL A 241 -6.07 8.98 9.64
C VAL A 241 -6.84 9.61 10.79
N GLU A 242 -6.19 10.49 11.53
CA GLU A 242 -6.85 11.32 12.54
C GLU A 242 -7.21 12.68 11.95
N ILE A 243 -8.48 13.08 12.08
CA ILE A 243 -9.03 14.33 11.58
C ILE A 243 -9.81 14.97 12.72
N ASP A 244 -9.39 16.15 13.16
CA ASP A 244 -10.01 16.89 14.27
C ASP A 244 -10.26 16.01 15.54
N GLY A 245 -9.28 15.18 15.89
CA GLY A 245 -9.35 14.28 17.04
C GLY A 245 -10.26 13.06 16.86
N LYS A 246 -10.67 12.75 15.63
CA LYS A 246 -11.44 11.56 15.28
C LYS A 246 -10.70 10.74 14.24
N SER A 247 -10.65 9.44 14.46
CA SER A 247 -10.10 8.51 13.46
C SER A 247 -11.13 8.25 12.36
N VAL A 248 -10.68 8.35 11.11
CA VAL A 248 -11.47 8.03 9.92
C VAL A 248 -10.68 7.05 9.06
N MET A 249 -11.30 5.95 8.70
CA MET A 249 -10.76 4.96 7.80
C MET A 249 -11.33 5.15 6.40
N CYS A 250 -10.46 5.44 5.41
CA CYS A 250 -10.83 5.43 4.00
C CYS A 250 -10.56 4.04 3.39
N SER A 251 -11.56 3.43 2.80
CA SER A 251 -11.48 2.11 2.17
C SER A 251 -12.11 2.15 0.78
N THR A 252 -11.30 1.90 -0.25
CA THR A 252 -11.77 1.90 -1.64
C THR A 252 -12.25 0.51 -2.03
N GLY A 253 -13.55 0.38 -2.26
CA GLY A 253 -14.19 -0.83 -2.78
C GLY A 253 -14.41 -0.78 -4.28
N ALA A 254 -15.22 -1.70 -4.79
CA ALA A 254 -15.82 -1.58 -6.11
C ALA A 254 -17.10 -0.71 -6.00
N LYS A 255 -17.37 0.10 -7.03
CA LYS A 255 -18.52 1.01 -7.13
C LYS A 255 -18.57 2.17 -6.13
N ALA A 256 -17.81 2.12 -5.05
CA ALA A 256 -17.67 3.24 -4.11
C ALA A 256 -16.37 3.19 -3.32
N ALA A 257 -15.92 4.35 -2.85
CA ALA A 257 -14.98 4.47 -1.75
C ALA A 257 -15.72 5.00 -0.53
N TYR A 258 -15.31 4.55 0.64
CA TYR A 258 -16.03 4.71 1.89
C TYR A 258 -15.17 5.33 2.98
N GLY A 259 -15.78 6.13 3.84
CA GLY A 259 -15.23 6.51 5.13
C GLY A 259 -15.95 5.77 6.25
N TYR A 260 -15.18 5.15 7.14
CA TYR A 260 -15.70 4.42 8.30
C TYR A 260 -15.12 4.99 9.60
N ASP A 261 -15.86 4.85 10.70
CA ASP A 261 -15.26 4.87 12.03
C ASP A 261 -14.55 3.52 12.24
N PRO A 262 -13.22 3.49 12.38
CA PRO A 262 -12.48 2.22 12.49
C PRO A 262 -12.74 1.48 13.81
N ARG A 263 -13.27 2.13 14.85
CA ARG A 263 -13.59 1.49 16.14
C ARG A 263 -14.87 0.67 16.10
N THR A 264 -15.84 1.10 15.30
CA THR A 264 -17.20 0.54 15.29
C THR A 264 -17.59 -0.10 13.95
N GLY A 265 -16.87 0.24 12.88
CA GLY A 265 -17.25 -0.12 11.51
C GLY A 265 -18.41 0.70 10.96
N GLU A 266 -18.89 1.75 11.69
CA GLU A 266 -19.95 2.63 11.18
C GLU A 266 -19.52 3.30 9.88
N GLU A 267 -20.30 3.14 8.81
CA GLU A 267 -20.10 3.87 7.57
C GLU A 267 -20.50 5.33 7.76
N LEU A 268 -19.55 6.23 7.55
CA LEU A 268 -19.74 7.66 7.73
C LEU A 268 -20.19 8.33 6.44
N TRP A 269 -19.51 8.02 5.34
CA TRP A 269 -19.77 8.56 4.01
C TRP A 269 -19.35 7.58 2.92
N GLN A 270 -19.87 7.79 1.73
CA GLN A 270 -19.40 7.12 0.52
C GLN A 270 -19.33 8.11 -0.65
N VAL A 271 -18.36 7.88 -1.54
CA VAL A 271 -18.28 8.51 -2.86
C VAL A 271 -18.44 7.43 -3.92
N GLU A 272 -19.49 7.52 -4.69
CA GLU A 272 -19.84 6.54 -5.72
C GLU A 272 -19.02 6.73 -7.00
N HIS A 273 -18.66 5.62 -7.64
CA HIS A 273 -17.97 5.57 -8.93
C HIS A 273 -18.37 4.30 -9.71
N GLU A 274 -18.09 4.26 -11.02
CA GLU A 274 -18.46 3.11 -11.86
C GLU A 274 -17.42 1.98 -11.88
N ALA A 275 -16.21 2.24 -11.37
CA ALA A 275 -15.08 1.33 -11.48
C ALA A 275 -15.09 0.19 -10.45
N TYR A 276 -14.21 -0.78 -10.65
CA TYR A 276 -13.95 -1.90 -9.77
C TYR A 276 -12.45 -2.27 -9.78
N SER A 277 -12.05 -3.23 -8.96
CA SER A 277 -10.66 -3.68 -8.80
C SER A 277 -9.71 -2.56 -8.38
N ALA A 278 -10.17 -1.65 -7.51
CA ALA A 278 -9.29 -0.67 -6.90
C ALA A 278 -8.10 -1.37 -6.22
N THR A 279 -6.88 -0.95 -6.53
CA THR A 279 -5.65 -1.54 -5.98
C THR A 279 -4.85 -0.52 -5.15
N PRO A 280 -4.67 0.73 -5.61
CA PRO A 280 -3.89 1.70 -4.84
C PRO A 280 -4.50 1.98 -3.48
N ARG A 281 -3.64 2.01 -2.45
CA ARG A 281 -4.01 2.50 -1.12
C ARG A 281 -4.33 3.99 -1.20
N PRO A 282 -5.40 4.49 -0.58
CA PRO A 282 -5.67 5.91 -0.49
C PRO A 282 -4.50 6.66 0.15
N LEU A 283 -4.33 7.95 -0.18
CA LEU A 283 -3.47 8.89 0.52
C LEU A 283 -4.32 9.96 1.19
N TYR A 284 -3.76 10.63 2.18
CA TYR A 284 -4.39 11.77 2.83
C TYR A 284 -3.52 13.01 2.71
N HIS A 285 -4.11 14.12 2.30
CA HIS A 285 -3.43 15.41 2.16
C HIS A 285 -4.41 16.57 2.35
N ASP A 286 -4.03 17.52 3.19
CA ASP A 286 -4.74 18.79 3.39
C ASP A 286 -6.27 18.61 3.52
N GLY A 287 -6.70 17.74 4.46
CA GLY A 287 -8.12 17.51 4.74
C GLY A 287 -8.85 16.65 3.71
N SER A 288 -8.16 16.01 2.78
CA SER A 288 -8.77 15.24 1.69
C SER A 288 -8.07 13.90 1.48
N PHE A 289 -8.83 12.88 1.12
CA PHE A 289 -8.32 11.62 0.62
C PHE A 289 -8.10 11.69 -0.90
N ILE A 290 -6.95 11.20 -1.35
CA ILE A 290 -6.66 10.95 -2.75
C ILE A 290 -6.97 9.48 -3.03
N ILE A 291 -7.91 9.23 -3.92
CA ILE A 291 -8.49 7.90 -4.17
C ILE A 291 -8.29 7.55 -5.65
N VAL A 292 -7.90 6.30 -5.91
CA VAL A 292 -7.87 5.71 -7.25
C VAL A 292 -8.90 4.58 -7.30
N THR A 293 -9.86 4.67 -8.18
CA THR A 293 -11.05 3.82 -8.17
C THR A 293 -10.88 2.45 -8.86
N GLY A 294 -9.73 2.24 -9.55
CA GLY A 294 -9.36 0.93 -10.08
C GLY A 294 -9.33 0.83 -11.60
N PHE A 295 -10.00 -0.19 -12.11
CA PHE A 295 -10.02 -0.54 -13.54
C PHE A 295 -11.42 -0.32 -14.13
N SER A 296 -11.55 -0.44 -15.42
CA SER A 296 -12.76 -0.35 -16.24
C SER A 296 -13.07 1.05 -16.78
N LYS A 297 -14.12 1.10 -17.57
CA LYS A 297 -14.73 2.36 -18.02
C LYS A 297 -15.25 3.11 -16.79
N GLY A 298 -14.92 4.37 -16.66
CA GLY A 298 -15.26 5.20 -15.49
C GLY A 298 -14.28 5.06 -14.32
N ALA A 299 -13.13 4.40 -14.52
CA ALA A 299 -12.04 4.46 -13.54
C ALA A 299 -11.38 5.83 -13.55
N GLU A 300 -11.07 6.35 -12.37
CA GLU A 300 -10.60 7.71 -12.16
C GLU A 300 -9.72 7.84 -10.93
N MET A 301 -9.03 8.95 -10.85
CA MET A 301 -8.36 9.42 -9.65
C MET A 301 -9.06 10.69 -9.17
N MET A 302 -9.30 10.80 -7.87
CA MET A 302 -10.05 11.92 -7.30
C MET A 302 -9.50 12.35 -5.96
N SER A 303 -9.74 13.61 -5.60
CA SER A 303 -9.56 14.17 -4.25
C SER A 303 -10.91 14.39 -3.61
N VAL A 304 -11.14 13.76 -2.44
CA VAL A 304 -12.39 13.81 -1.71
C VAL A 304 -12.15 14.35 -0.31
N LYS A 305 -12.86 15.40 0.09
CA LYS A 305 -12.80 15.93 1.45
C LYS A 305 -13.14 14.84 2.45
N ALA A 306 -12.37 14.74 3.52
CA ALA A 306 -12.43 13.61 4.45
C ALA A 306 -13.64 13.61 5.39
N GLY A 307 -14.45 14.66 5.41
CA GLY A 307 -15.67 14.76 6.20
C GLY A 307 -16.93 14.32 5.45
N GLY A 308 -18.08 14.66 6.03
CA GLY A 308 -19.38 14.40 5.43
C GLY A 308 -20.15 13.24 6.01
N ARG A 309 -21.37 13.00 5.47
CA ARG A 309 -22.26 11.90 5.84
C ARG A 309 -23.06 11.44 4.61
N GLY A 310 -23.27 10.12 4.49
CA GLY A 310 -23.97 9.53 3.35
C GLY A 310 -23.23 9.70 2.04
N VAL A 311 -23.93 9.81 0.92
CA VAL A 311 -23.36 10.00 -0.42
C VAL A 311 -22.84 11.42 -0.57
N VAL A 312 -21.54 11.58 -0.86
CA VAL A 312 -20.85 12.88 -0.84
C VAL A 312 -20.41 13.37 -2.23
N ASN A 313 -20.83 12.73 -3.30
CA ASN A 313 -20.41 13.04 -4.68
C ASN A 313 -20.54 14.50 -5.06
N ASP A 314 -21.68 15.14 -4.73
CA ASP A 314 -21.97 16.52 -5.15
C ASP A 314 -21.29 17.59 -4.30
N THR A 315 -20.74 17.23 -3.13
CA THR A 315 -20.34 18.20 -2.11
C THR A 315 -18.86 18.11 -1.69
N HIS A 316 -18.22 16.93 -1.86
CA HIS A 316 -16.89 16.71 -1.28
C HIS A 316 -15.79 16.43 -2.31
N ILE A 317 -16.08 16.29 -3.59
CA ILE A 317 -15.05 16.12 -4.61
C ILE A 317 -14.41 17.47 -4.93
N ASN A 318 -13.09 17.59 -4.68
CA ASN A 318 -12.32 18.79 -5.04
C ASN A 318 -11.94 18.77 -6.52
N TRP A 319 -11.45 17.63 -7.00
CA TRP A 319 -11.10 17.38 -8.40
C TRP A 319 -11.18 15.88 -8.71
N ARG A 320 -11.31 15.57 -10.00
CA ARG A 320 -11.29 14.20 -10.54
C ARG A 320 -10.80 14.21 -11.99
N PHE A 321 -10.13 13.14 -12.40
CA PHE A 321 -9.74 12.90 -13.79
C PHE A 321 -9.68 11.39 -14.09
N ASP A 322 -9.96 11.01 -15.35
CA ASP A 322 -10.11 9.66 -15.84
C ASP A 322 -8.99 9.19 -16.77
N THR A 323 -7.93 9.99 -16.90
CA THR A 323 -6.78 9.69 -17.75
C THR A 323 -5.48 9.86 -16.98
N SER A 324 -4.45 9.08 -17.36
CA SER A 324 -3.09 9.23 -16.80
C SER A 324 -3.00 9.05 -15.28
N PHE A 325 -3.72 8.10 -14.70
CA PHE A 325 -3.63 7.72 -13.27
C PHE A 325 -3.05 6.30 -13.11
N PRO A 326 -2.49 5.95 -11.94
CA PRO A 326 -1.93 4.62 -11.71
C PRO A 326 -3.05 3.59 -11.47
N LYS A 327 -2.89 2.36 -11.99
CA LYS A 327 -3.89 1.31 -11.79
C LYS A 327 -3.53 0.34 -10.66
N TYR A 328 -2.23 0.13 -10.42
CA TYR A 328 -1.73 -0.83 -9.44
C TYR A 328 -0.96 -0.17 -8.31
N SER A 329 0.01 0.66 -8.65
CA SER A 329 0.91 1.31 -7.71
C SER A 329 0.21 2.47 -6.99
N SER A 330 0.31 2.51 -5.67
CA SER A 330 -0.19 3.67 -4.91
C SER A 330 0.69 4.89 -5.20
N PRO A 331 0.10 6.09 -5.32
CA PRO A 331 0.88 7.32 -5.42
C PRO A 331 1.72 7.59 -4.18
N ILE A 332 2.68 8.51 -4.28
CA ILE A 332 3.41 9.07 -3.16
C ILE A 332 3.33 10.60 -3.20
N LEU A 333 3.25 11.23 -2.04
CA LEU A 333 3.08 12.67 -1.91
C LEU A 333 4.38 13.29 -1.39
N VAL A 334 4.94 14.28 -2.09
CA VAL A 334 6.10 15.05 -1.62
C VAL A 334 5.83 16.52 -1.86
N ASP A 335 5.91 17.36 -0.84
CA ASP A 335 5.78 18.81 -0.92
C ASP A 335 4.55 19.29 -1.73
N GLY A 336 3.38 18.63 -1.49
CA GLY A 336 2.12 18.95 -2.18
C GLY A 336 2.03 18.46 -3.63
N LEU A 337 2.99 17.67 -4.09
CA LEU A 337 2.99 17.03 -5.39
C LEU A 337 2.81 15.52 -5.26
N LEU A 338 1.91 14.95 -6.05
CA LEU A 338 1.68 13.50 -6.15
C LEU A 338 2.55 12.92 -7.27
N TYR A 339 3.26 11.85 -6.95
CA TYR A 339 4.07 11.12 -7.91
C TYR A 339 3.61 9.68 -7.99
N TYR A 340 3.51 9.15 -9.18
CA TYR A 340 3.16 7.74 -9.43
C TYR A 340 3.69 7.24 -10.76
N ALA A 341 3.87 5.94 -10.85
CA ALA A 341 4.16 5.27 -12.11
C ALA A 341 2.87 4.70 -12.71
N MET A 342 2.72 4.88 -13.99
CA MET A 342 1.66 4.27 -14.79
C MET A 342 2.11 2.90 -15.32
N ASP A 343 1.14 2.11 -15.78
CA ASP A 343 1.41 0.78 -16.35
C ASP A 343 2.17 0.83 -17.68
N ASP A 344 2.18 2.00 -18.35
CA ASP A 344 2.69 2.24 -19.68
C ASP A 344 4.08 2.91 -19.72
N SER A 345 4.89 2.68 -18.70
CA SER A 345 6.29 3.15 -18.64
C SER A 345 6.50 4.64 -18.35
N PHE A 346 5.49 5.33 -17.84
CA PHE A 346 5.61 6.74 -17.49
C PHE A 346 5.46 6.99 -15.98
N ALA A 347 6.25 7.93 -15.45
CA ALA A 347 5.92 8.61 -14.22
C ALA A 347 5.11 9.87 -14.51
N VAL A 348 4.24 10.20 -13.60
CA VAL A 348 3.43 11.42 -13.63
C VAL A 348 3.57 12.16 -12.31
N CYS A 349 3.69 13.48 -12.40
CA CYS A 349 3.59 14.38 -11.26
C CYS A 349 2.34 15.24 -11.41
N VAL A 350 1.55 15.29 -10.32
CA VAL A 350 0.29 16.02 -10.26
C VAL A 350 0.31 16.94 -9.05
N ASP A 351 -0.17 18.15 -9.18
CA ASP A 351 -0.40 19.04 -8.04
C ASP A 351 -1.56 18.49 -7.20
N ALA A 352 -1.29 18.14 -5.96
CA ALA A 352 -2.26 17.44 -5.09
C ALA A 352 -3.49 18.29 -4.77
N LYS A 353 -3.36 19.60 -4.80
CA LYS A 353 -4.44 20.55 -4.50
C LYS A 353 -5.40 20.74 -5.68
N THR A 354 -4.87 20.77 -6.91
CA THR A 354 -5.66 21.12 -8.10
C THR A 354 -5.98 19.92 -8.98
N GLY A 355 -5.23 18.82 -8.87
CA GLY A 355 -5.32 17.67 -9.79
C GLY A 355 -4.65 17.93 -11.15
N GLU A 356 -3.99 19.07 -11.34
CA GLU A 356 -3.33 19.41 -12.60
C GLU A 356 -2.02 18.65 -12.78
N THR A 357 -1.81 18.12 -13.98
CA THR A 357 -0.53 17.47 -14.32
C THR A 357 0.58 18.50 -14.40
N VAL A 358 1.62 18.33 -13.58
CA VAL A 358 2.83 19.16 -13.57
C VAL A 358 3.79 18.69 -14.67
N TRP A 359 4.02 17.37 -14.74
CA TRP A 359 4.80 16.76 -15.81
C TRP A 359 4.47 15.27 -15.99
N LYS A 360 4.82 14.73 -17.17
CA LYS A 360 4.83 13.30 -17.49
C LYS A 360 6.19 12.95 -18.06
N GLY A 361 6.91 12.02 -17.42
CA GLY A 361 8.27 11.61 -17.77
C GLY A 361 8.36 10.12 -18.04
N ARG A 362 9.26 9.70 -18.96
CA ARG A 362 9.42 8.30 -19.31
C ARG A 362 10.39 7.60 -18.35
N LEU A 363 9.94 6.56 -17.67
CA LEU A 363 10.75 5.68 -16.82
C LEU A 363 11.26 4.44 -17.56
N GLY A 364 10.51 3.94 -18.53
CA GLY A 364 10.71 2.61 -19.12
C GLY A 364 10.15 1.48 -18.25
N GLY A 365 9.87 0.32 -18.83
CA GLY A 365 9.34 -0.84 -18.10
C GLY A 365 7.87 -0.73 -17.68
N LYS A 366 7.43 -1.66 -16.82
CA LYS A 366 6.09 -1.72 -16.23
C LYS A 366 6.19 -1.66 -14.71
N TYR A 367 5.21 -1.07 -14.06
CA TYR A 367 5.25 -0.80 -12.63
C TYR A 367 4.03 -1.38 -11.91
N ARG A 368 4.28 -2.06 -10.77
CA ARG A 368 3.26 -2.60 -9.86
C ARG A 368 3.56 -2.21 -8.42
N ALA A 369 4.84 -2.32 -8.01
CA ALA A 369 5.30 -1.92 -6.71
C ALA A 369 5.06 -0.42 -6.46
N CYS A 370 4.75 -0.07 -5.21
CA CYS A 370 4.61 1.32 -4.80
C CYS A 370 5.98 1.99 -4.70
N PRO A 371 6.09 3.27 -5.08
CA PRO A 371 7.29 4.06 -4.86
C PRO A 371 7.51 4.33 -3.37
N ILE A 372 8.75 4.64 -3.03
CA ILE A 372 9.14 5.18 -1.71
C ILE A 372 9.86 6.51 -1.87
N VAL A 373 9.87 7.29 -0.78
CA VAL A 373 10.73 8.48 -0.62
C VAL A 373 11.73 8.23 0.48
N ALA A 374 13.01 8.29 0.15
CA ALA A 374 14.12 8.14 1.09
C ALA A 374 15.23 9.15 0.78
N GLY A 375 15.76 9.82 1.79
CA GLY A 375 16.85 10.80 1.63
C GLY A 375 16.53 11.89 0.59
N GLY A 376 15.27 12.35 0.51
CA GLY A 376 14.82 13.36 -0.45
C GLY A 376 14.73 12.90 -1.90
N LYS A 377 14.78 11.60 -2.19
CA LYS A 377 14.70 11.02 -3.54
C LYS A 377 13.50 10.09 -3.65
N ILE A 378 12.89 9.98 -4.84
CA ILE A 378 11.79 9.05 -5.13
C ILE A 378 12.33 7.86 -5.91
N TYR A 379 11.99 6.64 -5.46
CA TYR A 379 12.42 5.37 -6.06
C TYR A 379 11.21 4.65 -6.67
N PHE A 380 11.29 4.34 -7.97
CA PHE A 380 10.28 3.56 -8.70
C PHE A 380 10.84 2.19 -9.09
N PHE A 381 10.08 1.12 -8.82
CA PHE A 381 10.51 -0.27 -8.97
C PHE A 381 9.75 -0.95 -10.10
N SER A 382 10.44 -1.38 -11.16
CA SER A 382 9.81 -1.99 -12.33
C SER A 382 9.73 -3.51 -12.24
N LEU A 383 8.81 -4.09 -13.03
CA LEU A 383 8.69 -5.54 -13.18
C LEU A 383 9.93 -6.17 -13.85
N GLU A 384 10.73 -5.39 -14.55
CA GLU A 384 11.96 -5.84 -15.22
C GLU A 384 13.18 -5.85 -14.27
N GLY A 385 12.98 -5.51 -12.98
CA GLY A 385 14.06 -5.48 -11.98
C GLY A 385 14.85 -4.17 -11.94
N ASN A 386 14.39 -3.14 -12.67
CA ASN A 386 15.02 -1.83 -12.61
C ASN A 386 14.40 -0.96 -11.52
N THR A 387 15.26 -0.19 -10.86
CA THR A 387 14.84 0.88 -9.95
C THR A 387 15.29 2.20 -10.52
N THR A 388 14.34 3.07 -10.86
CA THR A 388 14.62 4.42 -11.32
C THR A 388 14.48 5.39 -10.16
N VAL A 389 15.53 6.16 -9.90
CA VAL A 389 15.59 7.19 -8.85
C VAL A 389 15.44 8.55 -9.48
N ILE A 390 14.50 9.35 -8.97
CA ILE A 390 14.26 10.72 -9.44
C ILE A 390 14.39 11.75 -8.32
N GLU A 391 14.68 12.97 -8.71
CA GLU A 391 14.58 14.14 -7.84
C GLU A 391 13.12 14.61 -7.76
N PRO A 392 12.53 14.80 -6.54
CA PRO A 392 11.21 15.42 -6.42
C PRO A 392 11.26 16.88 -6.91
N GLY A 393 10.19 17.34 -7.54
CA GLY A 393 10.07 18.72 -7.99
C GLY A 393 9.17 18.89 -9.22
N ARG A 394 9.12 20.11 -9.72
CA ARG A 394 8.26 20.49 -10.85
C ARG A 394 8.88 20.20 -12.22
N GLU A 395 10.05 19.56 -12.25
CA GLU A 395 10.73 19.10 -13.47
C GLU A 395 11.04 17.62 -13.33
N PHE A 396 10.90 16.85 -14.41
CA PHE A 396 11.25 15.44 -14.42
C PHE A 396 12.76 15.28 -14.56
N LYS A 397 13.41 14.77 -13.51
CA LYS A 397 14.87 14.56 -13.48
C LYS A 397 15.21 13.19 -12.92
N VAL A 398 15.79 12.33 -13.76
CA VAL A 398 16.32 11.02 -13.35
C VAL A 398 17.72 11.21 -12.78
N LEU A 399 17.96 10.67 -11.58
CA LEU A 399 19.24 10.71 -10.89
C LEU A 399 20.06 9.44 -11.15
N ALA A 400 19.39 8.27 -11.11
CA ALA A 400 20.03 6.97 -11.30
C ALA A 400 19.04 5.93 -11.82
N THR A 401 19.58 4.86 -12.41
CA THR A 401 18.83 3.63 -12.71
C THR A 401 19.68 2.45 -12.28
N ASN A 402 19.15 1.63 -11.37
CA ASN A 402 19.79 0.44 -10.83
C ASN A 402 19.06 -0.80 -11.33
N ALA A 403 19.78 -1.88 -11.57
CA ALA A 403 19.21 -3.13 -12.07
C ALA A 403 19.63 -4.31 -11.19
N LEU A 404 18.65 -5.15 -10.85
CA LEU A 404 18.89 -6.47 -10.29
C LEU A 404 18.42 -7.52 -11.29
N ALA A 405 19.14 -8.65 -11.35
CA ALA A 405 18.77 -9.75 -12.22
C ALA A 405 17.42 -10.32 -11.78
N THR A 406 16.52 -10.41 -12.72
CA THR A 406 15.25 -11.09 -12.52
C THR A 406 15.45 -12.54 -12.94
N ASP A 407 15.66 -13.43 -11.95
CA ASP A 407 15.89 -14.87 -12.17
C ASP A 407 14.57 -15.60 -12.52
N ALA A 408 13.73 -15.00 -13.37
CA ALA A 408 12.56 -15.70 -13.86
C ALA A 408 13.03 -16.68 -14.94
N PRO A 409 12.71 -17.99 -14.82
CA PRO A 409 12.87 -18.89 -15.95
C PRO A 409 12.10 -18.31 -17.14
N LEU A 410 12.79 -18.10 -18.26
CA LEU A 410 12.23 -17.52 -19.48
C LEU A 410 11.06 -18.35 -20.07
N ASP A 411 10.85 -19.54 -19.56
CA ASP A 411 9.88 -20.54 -20.00
C ASP A 411 8.58 -20.59 -19.16
N ASP A 412 8.46 -19.81 -18.06
CA ASP A 412 7.19 -19.71 -17.36
C ASP A 412 6.43 -18.42 -17.73
N PRO A 413 5.50 -18.48 -18.69
CA PRO A 413 4.76 -17.29 -19.16
C PRO A 413 3.83 -16.68 -18.11
N ARG A 414 3.59 -17.37 -16.98
CA ARG A 414 2.78 -16.88 -15.85
C ARG A 414 3.58 -16.02 -14.90
N ARG A 415 4.90 -15.97 -15.07
CA ARG A 415 5.84 -15.42 -14.10
C ARG A 415 6.55 -14.23 -14.72
N GLY A 416 5.91 -13.05 -14.68
CA GLY A 416 6.61 -11.80 -14.96
C GLY A 416 7.84 -11.68 -14.05
N PRO A 417 8.95 -11.15 -14.53
CA PRO A 417 10.13 -10.91 -13.72
C PRO A 417 9.88 -9.78 -12.72
N GLY A 418 10.55 -9.73 -11.62
CA GLY A 418 10.87 -8.56 -10.89
C GLY A 418 9.95 -8.11 -9.75
N PHE A 419 9.86 -6.79 -9.57
CA PHE A 419 9.30 -6.20 -8.37
C PHE A 419 7.78 -5.99 -8.50
N MET A 420 7.01 -6.94 -7.94
CA MET A 420 5.59 -6.74 -7.67
C MET A 420 5.36 -6.29 -6.23
N ALA A 421 6.16 -6.79 -5.30
CA ALA A 421 6.18 -6.35 -3.92
C ALA A 421 6.79 -4.95 -3.80
N SER A 422 6.21 -4.12 -2.94
CA SER A 422 6.81 -2.83 -2.57
C SER A 422 7.96 -3.04 -1.60
N PRO A 423 8.99 -2.18 -1.58
CA PRO A 423 10.12 -2.33 -0.69
C PRO A 423 9.77 -2.04 0.77
N ALA A 424 10.63 -2.50 1.68
CA ALA A 424 10.72 -2.03 3.04
C ALA A 424 12.06 -1.34 3.26
N VAL A 425 12.12 -0.34 4.14
CA VAL A 425 13.37 0.34 4.50
C VAL A 425 13.46 0.50 6.00
N VAL A 426 14.60 0.08 6.57
CA VAL A 426 14.90 0.19 8.00
C VAL A 426 16.30 0.74 8.16
N GLY A 427 16.42 1.90 8.83
CA GLY A 427 17.68 2.65 8.82
C GLY A 427 18.10 2.95 7.37
N ASP A 428 19.35 2.61 7.04
CA ASP A 428 19.92 2.78 5.69
C ASP A 428 19.84 1.52 4.83
N ALA A 429 19.08 0.50 5.25
CA ALA A 429 18.92 -0.77 4.54
C ALA A 429 17.55 -0.87 3.86
N MET A 430 17.56 -1.19 2.58
CA MET A 430 16.35 -1.47 1.79
C MET A 430 16.20 -2.97 1.57
N PHE A 431 15.01 -3.51 1.86
CA PHE A 431 14.64 -4.89 1.59
C PHE A 431 13.75 -4.95 0.36
N LEU A 432 14.22 -5.63 -0.67
CA LEU A 432 13.49 -5.83 -1.93
C LEU A 432 13.12 -7.30 -2.10
N ARG A 433 11.85 -7.56 -2.37
CA ARG A 433 11.38 -8.89 -2.73
C ARG A 433 11.14 -8.96 -4.23
N THR A 434 11.82 -9.89 -4.89
CA THR A 434 11.43 -10.39 -6.20
C THR A 434 10.50 -11.61 -6.02
N ARG A 435 10.09 -12.23 -7.11
CA ARG A 435 9.30 -13.46 -7.06
C ARG A 435 10.02 -14.63 -6.35
N TYR A 436 11.36 -14.67 -6.43
CA TYR A 436 12.17 -15.80 -5.97
C TYR A 436 13.18 -15.44 -4.89
N HIS A 437 13.48 -14.17 -4.69
CA HIS A 437 14.51 -13.74 -3.78
C HIS A 437 14.08 -12.56 -2.92
N LEU A 438 14.64 -12.54 -1.73
CA LEU A 438 14.67 -11.37 -0.85
C LEU A 438 16.10 -10.82 -0.87
N TYR A 439 16.23 -9.52 -1.03
CA TYR A 439 17.50 -8.79 -1.04
C TYR A 439 17.58 -7.82 0.12
N ARG A 440 18.76 -7.63 0.69
CA ARG A 440 19.11 -6.45 1.47
C ARG A 440 20.12 -5.60 0.70
N ILE A 441 19.73 -4.37 0.45
CA ILE A 441 20.55 -3.36 -0.23
C ILE A 441 20.92 -2.29 0.78
N GLU A 442 22.23 -2.03 0.90
CA GLU A 442 22.80 -1.10 1.85
C GLU A 442 24.20 -0.68 1.38
N ALA A 443 24.60 0.57 1.58
CA ALA A 443 25.95 1.03 1.27
C ALA A 443 27.01 0.21 2.05
N LYS A 444 28.14 -0.08 1.40
CA LYS A 444 29.28 -0.79 2.02
C LYS A 444 30.00 0.08 2.99
#